data_10e91aefc32e7a6519ef7038dab80ccf
#
_entry.id   10e91aefc32e7a6519ef7038dab80ccf
#
_cell.length_a   1.000
_cell.length_b   1.000
_cell.length_c   1.000
_cell.angle_alpha   90.00
_cell.angle_beta   90.00
_cell.angle_gamma   90.00
#
_symmetry.space_group_name_H-M   'P 1'
#
loop_
_entity.id
_entity.type
_entity.pdbx_description
1 polymer ?
#
loop_
_entity_poly.entity_id
_entity_poly.type
_entity_poly.pdbx_seq_one_letter_code
_entity_poly.pdbx_strand_id
1 'polypeptide(L)'
;MQHTVRTNTYDVNVVFKKREITRDGYKLKYRLYIPTNYDCGEKYPLMVFLHGAGERGDDNEAQLKNGLQLMFNDITSPVYDSVIIVPQCPEGEQWVNAAWADYTYSVAATPESRALEMVCAAIDEVRDFCNIDDDRIYITGLSMGGFGTWDMLSRHGSKFAAGMPICGGGDVRYARLLKRIPIRTFHGSADDAVPVRATRAMYAAIKREGGENINYTEFEGCGHNVWDMVYSNRENIDWLYSQNRKDRREAAERRAKMQKYATYGGIGILAAAAVLILSGKKKRKK
;
A
#
# COMPACT_ATOMS: atom_id res chain seq x y z
N MET A 1 8.34 28.50 17.97
CA MET A 1 6.88 28.75 17.93
C MET A 1 6.20 27.47 18.32
N GLN A 2 5.53 27.44 19.47
CA GLN A 2 4.77 26.27 19.91
C GLN A 2 3.51 26.20 19.06
N HIS A 3 3.39 25.19 18.19
CA HIS A 3 2.16 24.88 17.50
C HIS A 3 1.15 24.37 18.52
N THR A 4 0.16 25.18 18.83
CA THR A 4 -0.99 24.78 19.64
C THR A 4 -1.80 23.79 18.78
N VAL A 5 -1.69 22.50 19.08
CA VAL A 5 -2.52 21.46 18.47
C VAL A 5 -3.96 21.74 18.85
N ARG A 6 -4.78 22.15 17.89
CA ARG A 6 -6.23 22.24 18.07
C ARG A 6 -6.78 20.81 18.07
N THR A 7 -7.00 20.25 19.23
CA THR A 7 -7.66 18.96 19.43
C THR A 7 -9.17 19.11 19.23
N ASN A 8 -9.64 19.19 18.01
CA ASN A 8 -11.00 18.78 17.68
C ASN A 8 -10.91 17.32 17.22
N THR A 9 -10.95 16.41 18.18
CA THR A 9 -10.93 14.96 17.90
C THR A 9 -12.28 14.57 17.31
N TYR A 10 -12.30 14.29 16.01
CA TYR A 10 -13.43 13.59 15.41
C TYR A 10 -13.46 12.17 15.99
N ASP A 11 -14.58 11.78 16.58
CA ASP A 11 -14.83 10.39 16.96
C ASP A 11 -15.10 9.59 15.68
N VAL A 12 -14.19 8.69 15.32
CA VAL A 12 -14.33 7.84 14.13
C VAL A 12 -15.63 7.04 14.14
N ASN A 13 -16.15 6.67 15.31
CA ASN A 13 -17.43 5.96 15.41
C ASN A 13 -18.62 6.79 14.93
N VAL A 14 -18.51 8.11 15.03
CA VAL A 14 -19.58 9.07 14.64
C VAL A 14 -19.47 9.43 13.16
N VAL A 15 -18.26 9.74 12.70
CA VAL A 15 -18.05 10.27 11.33
C VAL A 15 -18.05 9.18 10.27
N PHE A 16 -17.67 7.96 10.59
CA PHE A 16 -17.71 6.83 9.67
C PHE A 16 -19.12 6.21 9.61
N LYS A 17 -19.74 6.24 8.44
CA LYS A 17 -21.10 5.71 8.23
C LYS A 17 -21.07 4.22 7.95
N LYS A 18 -22.06 3.48 8.50
CA LYS A 18 -22.25 2.04 8.22
C LYS A 18 -22.72 1.86 6.79
N ARG A 19 -22.07 0.95 6.08
CA ARG A 19 -22.39 0.51 4.72
C ARG A 19 -22.30 -1.01 4.63
N GLU A 20 -22.87 -1.57 3.59
CA GLU A 20 -22.71 -2.98 3.23
C GLU A 20 -22.80 -3.14 1.72
N ILE A 21 -22.07 -4.10 1.18
CA ILE A 21 -22.10 -4.49 -0.21
C ILE A 21 -22.38 -6.00 -0.31
N THR A 22 -23.21 -6.40 -1.27
CA THR A 22 -23.54 -7.81 -1.50
C THR A 22 -23.28 -8.16 -2.96
N ARG A 23 -22.52 -9.23 -3.19
CA ARG A 23 -22.33 -9.83 -4.53
C ARG A 23 -22.39 -11.37 -4.40
N ASP A 24 -23.12 -12.01 -5.28
CA ASP A 24 -23.25 -13.48 -5.33
C ASP A 24 -23.60 -14.10 -3.98
N GLY A 25 -24.51 -13.45 -3.25
CA GLY A 25 -24.95 -13.89 -1.92
C GLY A 25 -23.96 -13.66 -0.78
N TYR A 26 -22.74 -13.17 -1.06
CA TYR A 26 -21.79 -12.80 -0.02
C TYR A 26 -21.93 -11.31 0.33
N LYS A 27 -22.01 -11.04 1.64
CA LYS A 27 -22.15 -9.70 2.18
C LYS A 27 -20.87 -9.28 2.91
N LEU A 28 -20.36 -8.10 2.57
CA LEU A 28 -19.29 -7.44 3.31
C LEU A 28 -19.83 -6.13 3.92
N LYS A 29 -19.72 -6.00 5.23
CA LYS A 29 -19.99 -4.74 5.93
C LYS A 29 -18.74 -3.88 5.92
N TYR A 30 -18.92 -2.56 5.80
CA TYR A 30 -17.80 -1.62 5.87
C TYR A 30 -18.24 -0.28 6.47
N ARG A 31 -17.26 0.45 7.00
CA ARG A 31 -17.42 1.84 7.40
C ARG A 31 -16.86 2.74 6.32
N LEU A 32 -17.58 3.80 6.04
CA LEU A 32 -17.22 4.80 5.03
C LEU A 32 -17.11 6.18 5.66
N TYR A 33 -15.96 6.81 5.49
CA TYR A 33 -15.77 8.23 5.75
C TYR A 33 -15.74 8.99 4.42
N ILE A 34 -16.47 10.07 4.35
CA ILE A 34 -16.41 11.06 3.28
C ILE A 34 -16.13 12.41 3.96
N PRO A 35 -15.19 13.22 3.44
CA PRO A 35 -14.86 14.51 4.01
C PRO A 35 -16.10 15.37 4.24
N THR A 36 -16.14 16.12 5.34
CA THR A 36 -17.29 16.98 5.67
C THR A 36 -17.48 18.14 4.70
N ASN A 37 -16.39 18.54 4.03
CA ASN A 37 -16.34 19.55 2.97
C ASN A 37 -16.32 18.94 1.57
N TYR A 38 -16.82 17.71 1.41
CA TYR A 38 -16.81 17.01 0.13
C TYR A 38 -17.51 17.83 -0.96
N ASP A 39 -16.79 18.04 -2.07
CA ASP A 39 -17.29 18.66 -3.29
C ASP A 39 -17.15 17.68 -4.47
N CYS A 40 -18.25 17.35 -5.14
CA CYS A 40 -18.25 16.44 -6.26
C CYS A 40 -17.45 16.95 -7.49
N GLY A 41 -17.13 18.25 -7.56
CA GLY A 41 -16.25 18.83 -8.57
C GLY A 41 -14.77 18.55 -8.34
N GLU A 42 -14.38 18.20 -7.12
CA GLU A 42 -13.00 17.91 -6.75
C GLU A 42 -12.72 16.41 -6.70
N LYS A 43 -11.46 16.01 -6.92
CA LYS A 43 -11.04 14.61 -6.83
C LYS A 43 -10.37 14.32 -5.49
N TYR A 44 -10.86 13.30 -4.83
CA TYR A 44 -10.39 12.89 -3.49
C TYR A 44 -9.53 11.63 -3.52
N PRO A 45 -8.47 11.56 -2.70
CA PRO A 45 -7.78 10.30 -2.47
C PRO A 45 -8.71 9.30 -1.78
N LEU A 46 -8.46 8.00 -2.00
CA LEU A 46 -9.14 6.91 -1.31
C LEU A 46 -8.14 6.11 -0.49
N MET A 47 -8.43 5.85 0.78
CA MET A 47 -7.68 4.92 1.60
C MET A 47 -8.53 3.71 1.98
N VAL A 48 -7.94 2.52 1.84
CA VAL A 48 -8.49 1.26 2.38
C VAL A 48 -7.71 0.89 3.63
N PHE A 49 -8.44 0.66 4.73
CA PHE A 49 -7.86 0.26 6.01
C PHE A 49 -8.34 -1.14 6.40
N LEU A 50 -7.41 -2.10 6.51
CA LEU A 50 -7.70 -3.49 6.87
C LEU A 50 -7.33 -3.74 8.33
N HIS A 51 -8.31 -4.12 9.14
CA HIS A 51 -8.17 -4.39 10.57
C HIS A 51 -7.47 -5.73 10.87
N GLY A 52 -7.10 -5.95 12.12
CA GLY A 52 -6.53 -7.19 12.63
C GLY A 52 -7.56 -8.29 12.91
N ALA A 53 -7.08 -9.44 13.40
CA ALA A 53 -7.95 -10.60 13.63
C ALA A 53 -9.00 -10.40 14.74
N GLY A 54 -8.69 -9.54 15.73
CA GLY A 54 -9.57 -9.26 16.86
C GLY A 54 -10.81 -8.44 16.52
N GLU A 55 -10.84 -7.80 15.35
CA GLU A 55 -11.93 -6.92 14.91
C GLU A 55 -12.86 -7.59 13.89
N ARG A 56 -12.70 -8.91 13.66
CA ARG A 56 -13.62 -9.70 12.84
C ARG A 56 -15.03 -9.70 13.44
N GLY A 57 -16.01 -9.85 12.60
CA GLY A 57 -17.41 -9.90 13.05
C GLY A 57 -18.38 -9.38 12.02
N ASP A 58 -19.56 -9.00 12.49
CA ASP A 58 -20.64 -8.48 11.66
C ASP A 58 -21.36 -7.27 12.29
N ASP A 59 -20.82 -6.71 13.38
CA ASP A 59 -21.38 -5.54 14.07
C ASP A 59 -21.18 -4.24 13.29
N ASN A 60 -20.26 -4.24 12.32
CA ASN A 60 -19.83 -3.07 11.58
C ASN A 60 -19.33 -1.94 12.50
N GLU A 61 -18.62 -2.29 13.59
CA GLU A 61 -18.09 -1.37 14.60
C GLU A 61 -16.66 -1.73 15.02
N ALA A 62 -16.39 -3.02 15.27
CA ALA A 62 -15.12 -3.46 15.83
C ALA A 62 -13.90 -3.07 14.98
N GLN A 63 -14.04 -3.00 13.64
CA GLN A 63 -12.97 -2.63 12.72
C GLN A 63 -12.41 -1.21 12.90
N LEU A 64 -13.08 -0.35 13.67
CA LEU A 64 -12.61 1.01 13.96
C LEU A 64 -11.73 1.10 15.22
N LYS A 65 -11.61 0.02 16.02
CA LYS A 65 -11.01 0.06 17.36
C LYS A 65 -9.51 0.37 17.35
N ASN A 66 -8.77 -0.18 16.41
CA ASN A 66 -7.30 -0.10 16.42
C ASN A 66 -6.74 0.79 15.31
N GLY A 67 -5.85 1.71 15.67
CA GLY A 67 -5.03 2.51 14.75
C GLY A 67 -5.75 3.66 14.05
N LEU A 68 -6.99 3.48 13.60
CA LEU A 68 -7.68 4.45 12.76
C LEU A 68 -7.89 5.81 13.47
N GLN A 69 -8.34 5.80 14.73
CA GLN A 69 -8.55 7.02 15.52
C GLN A 69 -7.28 7.87 15.63
N LEU A 70 -6.10 7.23 15.68
CA LEU A 70 -4.82 7.92 15.82
C LEU A 70 -4.50 8.81 14.62
N MET A 71 -4.92 8.41 13.42
CA MET A 71 -4.74 9.22 12.21
C MET A 71 -5.61 10.48 12.21
N PHE A 72 -6.71 10.48 12.98
CA PHE A 72 -7.65 11.60 13.14
C PHE A 72 -7.36 12.49 14.35
N ASN A 73 -6.29 12.26 15.10
CA ASN A 73 -5.94 13.08 16.25
C ASN A 73 -5.36 14.45 15.87
N ASP A 74 -4.89 14.62 14.65
CA ASP A 74 -4.39 15.88 14.11
C ASP A 74 -5.28 16.33 12.95
N ILE A 75 -6.03 17.43 13.14
CA ILE A 75 -6.98 17.95 12.14
C ILE A 75 -6.30 18.40 10.84
N THR A 76 -4.99 18.59 10.85
CA THR A 76 -4.24 18.91 9.63
C THR A 76 -3.81 17.65 8.86
N SER A 77 -4.16 16.46 9.37
CA SER A 77 -3.85 15.18 8.72
C SER A 77 -4.56 15.05 7.38
N PRO A 78 -3.87 14.58 6.32
CA PRO A 78 -4.49 14.42 5.00
C PRO A 78 -5.64 13.41 4.97
N VAL A 79 -5.86 12.64 6.04
CA VAL A 79 -7.00 11.73 6.16
C VAL A 79 -8.34 12.49 6.17
N TYR A 80 -8.35 13.75 6.66
CA TYR A 80 -9.56 14.58 6.68
C TYR A 80 -10.05 14.96 5.29
N ASP A 81 -9.16 15.05 4.32
CA ASP A 81 -9.45 15.38 2.92
C ASP A 81 -9.46 14.14 2.02
N SER A 82 -9.75 12.96 2.58
CA SER A 82 -9.78 11.70 1.84
C SER A 82 -11.06 10.91 2.10
N VAL A 83 -11.47 10.11 1.13
CA VAL A 83 -12.49 9.07 1.34
C VAL A 83 -11.82 7.85 1.95
N ILE A 84 -12.43 7.22 2.95
CA ILE A 84 -11.82 6.07 3.62
C ILE A 84 -12.83 4.93 3.74
N ILE A 85 -12.42 3.73 3.29
CA ILE A 85 -13.15 2.47 3.42
C ILE A 85 -12.50 1.63 4.49
N VAL A 86 -13.28 1.20 5.49
CA VAL A 86 -12.85 0.30 6.56
C VAL A 86 -13.77 -0.92 6.56
N PRO A 87 -13.47 -1.96 5.76
CA PRO A 87 -14.27 -3.17 5.71
C PRO A 87 -14.10 -3.99 6.98
N GLN A 88 -15.11 -4.79 7.33
CA GLN A 88 -15.05 -5.76 8.40
C GLN A 88 -15.01 -7.18 7.82
N CYS A 89 -13.92 -7.88 8.06
CA CYS A 89 -13.80 -9.30 7.73
C CYS A 89 -14.77 -10.09 8.62
N PRO A 90 -15.58 -11.00 8.06
CA PRO A 90 -16.54 -11.78 8.86
C PRO A 90 -15.86 -12.66 9.91
N GLU A 91 -16.63 -13.03 10.92
CA GLU A 91 -16.21 -14.03 11.93
C GLU A 91 -15.87 -15.35 11.24
N GLY A 92 -14.78 -15.99 11.67
CA GLY A 92 -14.30 -17.25 11.09
C GLY A 92 -13.55 -17.12 9.76
N GLU A 93 -13.52 -15.93 9.13
CA GLU A 93 -12.78 -15.67 7.89
C GLU A 93 -11.47 -14.93 8.15
N GLN A 94 -10.65 -14.80 7.10
CA GLN A 94 -9.41 -14.06 7.10
C GLN A 94 -9.27 -13.25 5.81
N TRP A 95 -8.51 -12.14 5.85
CA TRP A 95 -8.14 -11.43 4.61
C TRP A 95 -7.35 -12.33 3.66
N VAL A 96 -6.50 -13.18 4.18
CA VAL A 96 -5.74 -14.17 3.39
C VAL A 96 -5.87 -15.52 4.06
N ASN A 97 -6.27 -16.55 3.31
CA ASN A 97 -6.44 -17.91 3.81
C ASN A 97 -5.09 -18.62 3.99
N ALA A 98 -4.21 -18.04 4.82
CA ALA A 98 -2.88 -18.55 5.15
C ALA A 98 -2.65 -18.47 6.67
N ALA A 99 -1.89 -19.42 7.21
CA ALA A 99 -1.53 -19.41 8.62
C ALA A 99 -0.53 -18.27 8.92
N TRP A 100 -0.80 -17.47 9.94
CA TRP A 100 0.07 -16.34 10.31
C TRP A 100 1.44 -16.76 10.83
N ALA A 101 1.53 -17.96 11.40
CA ALA A 101 2.80 -18.56 11.83
C ALA A 101 3.69 -18.96 10.64
N ASP A 102 3.10 -19.21 9.48
CA ASP A 102 3.82 -19.42 8.23
C ASP A 102 4.19 -18.05 7.66
N TYR A 103 5.36 -17.56 7.98
CA TYR A 103 5.86 -16.22 7.63
C TYR A 103 5.74 -15.85 6.15
N THR A 104 5.36 -16.77 5.28
CA THR A 104 5.07 -16.57 3.85
C THR A 104 4.02 -17.58 3.38
N TYR A 105 3.33 -17.25 2.29
CA TYR A 105 2.37 -18.14 1.64
C TYR A 105 2.55 -18.07 0.11
N SER A 106 1.71 -18.80 -0.63
CA SER A 106 1.72 -18.78 -2.09
C SER A 106 0.48 -18.11 -2.63
N VAL A 107 0.58 -16.90 -3.16
CA VAL A 107 -0.53 -16.22 -3.84
C VAL A 107 -1.10 -17.08 -4.98
N ALA A 108 -0.24 -17.79 -5.72
CA ALA A 108 -0.69 -18.66 -6.81
C ALA A 108 -1.44 -19.93 -6.33
N ALA A 109 -1.12 -20.43 -5.12
CA ALA A 109 -1.75 -21.62 -4.55
C ALA A 109 -2.87 -21.29 -3.53
N THR A 110 -2.95 -20.03 -3.08
CA THR A 110 -3.98 -19.55 -2.16
C THR A 110 -4.95 -18.67 -2.95
N PRO A 111 -6.17 -19.12 -3.24
CA PRO A 111 -7.17 -18.28 -3.89
C PRO A 111 -7.42 -17.00 -3.10
N GLU A 112 -7.76 -15.93 -3.80
CA GLU A 112 -8.18 -14.70 -3.16
C GLU A 112 -9.37 -14.96 -2.26
N SER A 113 -9.38 -14.40 -1.06
CA SER A 113 -10.51 -14.56 -0.16
C SER A 113 -11.71 -13.77 -0.66
N ARG A 114 -12.92 -14.29 -0.39
CA ARG A 114 -14.15 -13.54 -0.70
C ARG A 114 -14.17 -12.17 -0.04
N ALA A 115 -13.61 -12.05 1.16
CA ALA A 115 -13.50 -10.77 1.85
C ALA A 115 -12.66 -9.76 1.06
N LEU A 116 -11.50 -10.14 0.49
CA LEU A 116 -10.67 -9.23 -0.33
C LEU A 116 -11.29 -8.94 -1.70
N GLU A 117 -11.92 -9.93 -2.36
CA GLU A 117 -12.70 -9.69 -3.58
C GLU A 117 -13.78 -8.62 -3.33
N MET A 118 -14.46 -8.69 -2.18
CA MET A 118 -15.49 -7.72 -1.81
C MET A 118 -14.91 -6.36 -1.41
N VAL A 119 -13.68 -6.29 -0.92
CA VAL A 119 -12.96 -5.02 -0.74
C VAL A 119 -12.74 -4.34 -2.09
N CYS A 120 -12.33 -5.08 -3.12
CA CYS A 120 -12.25 -4.55 -4.49
C CYS A 120 -13.61 -4.04 -4.98
N ALA A 121 -14.67 -4.79 -4.71
CA ALA A 121 -16.02 -4.39 -5.07
C ALA A 121 -16.47 -3.10 -4.34
N ALA A 122 -16.13 -2.95 -3.05
CA ALA A 122 -16.42 -1.74 -2.29
C ALA A 122 -15.65 -0.51 -2.81
N ILE A 123 -14.38 -0.70 -3.25
CA ILE A 123 -13.64 0.36 -3.92
C ILE A 123 -14.37 0.82 -5.19
N ASP A 124 -14.80 -0.14 -6.02
CA ASP A 124 -15.49 0.17 -7.28
C ASP A 124 -16.86 0.84 -7.01
N GLU A 125 -17.64 0.34 -6.03
CA GLU A 125 -18.90 0.96 -5.62
C GLU A 125 -18.72 2.42 -5.14
N VAL A 126 -17.70 2.68 -4.31
CA VAL A 126 -17.44 4.03 -3.81
C VAL A 126 -17.02 4.98 -4.94
N ARG A 127 -16.30 4.50 -5.95
CA ARG A 127 -15.95 5.27 -7.15
C ARG A 127 -17.17 5.66 -8.00
N ASP A 128 -18.27 4.89 -7.93
CA ASP A 128 -19.49 5.19 -8.68
C ASP A 128 -20.24 6.43 -8.12
N PHE A 129 -20.06 6.75 -6.83
CA PHE A 129 -20.75 7.89 -6.21
C PHE A 129 -19.83 8.92 -5.56
N CYS A 130 -18.54 8.63 -5.40
CA CYS A 130 -17.53 9.61 -4.99
C CYS A 130 -16.55 9.89 -6.11
N ASN A 131 -16.19 11.16 -6.33
CA ASN A 131 -15.18 11.54 -7.31
C ASN A 131 -13.77 11.23 -6.81
N ILE A 132 -13.37 9.96 -6.97
CA ILE A 132 -12.08 9.46 -6.50
C ILE A 132 -10.97 9.78 -7.51
N ASP A 133 -9.80 10.18 -7.01
CA ASP A 133 -8.58 10.25 -7.80
C ASP A 133 -7.96 8.86 -7.90
N ASP A 134 -8.12 8.23 -9.04
CA ASP A 134 -7.59 6.89 -9.31
C ASP A 134 -6.07 6.78 -9.14
N ASP A 135 -5.35 7.89 -9.24
CA ASP A 135 -3.90 7.91 -9.05
C ASP A 135 -3.50 8.08 -7.58
N ARG A 136 -4.46 8.27 -6.66
CA ARG A 136 -4.26 8.42 -5.21
C ARG A 136 -5.10 7.44 -4.40
N ILE A 137 -5.05 6.15 -4.73
CA ILE A 137 -5.67 5.07 -3.95
C ILE A 137 -4.60 4.40 -3.11
N TYR A 138 -4.82 4.32 -1.80
CA TYR A 138 -3.87 3.78 -0.82
C TYR A 138 -4.45 2.60 -0.08
N ILE A 139 -3.59 1.73 0.44
CA ILE A 139 -4.00 0.62 1.29
C ILE A 139 -3.06 0.48 2.48
N THR A 140 -3.63 0.27 3.66
CA THR A 140 -2.90 -0.03 4.88
C THR A 140 -3.67 -1.06 5.70
N GLY A 141 -2.98 -1.71 6.62
CA GLY A 141 -3.61 -2.66 7.53
C GLY A 141 -2.60 -3.23 8.51
N LEU A 142 -3.12 -3.74 9.62
CA LEU A 142 -2.34 -4.22 10.74
C LEU A 142 -2.56 -5.72 10.98
N SER A 143 -1.52 -6.47 11.37
CA SER A 143 -1.63 -7.89 11.73
C SER A 143 -2.25 -8.71 10.59
N MET A 144 -3.39 -9.35 10.78
CA MET A 144 -4.18 -9.99 9.72
C MET A 144 -4.42 -9.04 8.53
N GLY A 145 -4.70 -7.75 8.78
CA GLY A 145 -4.82 -6.71 7.76
C GLY A 145 -3.48 -6.36 7.10
N GLY A 146 -2.36 -6.56 7.78
CA GLY A 146 -1.02 -6.47 7.19
C GLY A 146 -0.80 -7.54 6.12
N PHE A 147 -1.23 -8.79 6.36
CA PHE A 147 -1.26 -9.85 5.33
C PHE A 147 -2.20 -9.48 4.18
N GLY A 148 -3.41 -9.01 4.49
CA GLY A 148 -4.36 -8.53 3.48
C GLY A 148 -3.80 -7.41 2.62
N THR A 149 -3.07 -6.48 3.22
CA THR A 149 -2.38 -5.39 2.50
C THR A 149 -1.33 -5.94 1.53
N TRP A 150 -0.48 -6.88 1.97
CA TRP A 150 0.50 -7.53 1.09
C TRP A 150 -0.16 -8.30 -0.05
N ASP A 151 -1.27 -9.03 0.23
CA ASP A 151 -2.01 -9.78 -0.78
C ASP A 151 -2.63 -8.88 -1.84
N MET A 152 -3.32 -7.81 -1.40
CA MET A 152 -3.91 -6.80 -2.29
C MET A 152 -2.85 -6.12 -3.17
N LEU A 153 -1.68 -5.79 -2.63
CA LEU A 153 -0.58 -5.23 -3.41
C LEU A 153 -0.03 -6.25 -4.41
N SER A 154 -0.01 -7.53 -4.06
CA SER A 154 0.47 -8.61 -4.94
C SER A 154 -0.50 -8.86 -6.10
N ARG A 155 -1.81 -8.94 -5.84
CA ARG A 155 -2.85 -9.24 -6.84
C ARG A 155 -3.29 -7.99 -7.61
N HIS A 156 -3.51 -6.90 -6.90
CA HIS A 156 -4.14 -5.68 -7.43
C HIS A 156 -3.24 -4.44 -7.33
N GLY A 157 -1.93 -4.62 -7.29
CA GLY A 157 -0.96 -3.54 -7.07
C GLY A 157 -1.03 -2.39 -8.07
N SER A 158 -1.61 -2.62 -9.26
CA SER A 158 -1.87 -1.56 -10.24
C SER A 158 -2.95 -0.57 -9.79
N LYS A 159 -3.83 -0.93 -8.86
CA LYS A 159 -4.86 -0.05 -8.30
C LYS A 159 -4.27 0.96 -7.31
N PHE A 160 -3.16 0.62 -6.62
CA PHE A 160 -2.67 1.39 -5.48
C PHE A 160 -1.49 2.32 -5.81
N ALA A 161 -1.54 3.53 -5.31
CA ALA A 161 -0.44 4.49 -5.34
C ALA A 161 0.68 4.07 -4.38
N ALA A 162 0.31 3.58 -3.20
CA ALA A 162 1.21 3.07 -2.17
C ALA A 162 0.51 2.10 -1.22
N GLY A 163 1.32 1.35 -0.47
CA GLY A 163 0.83 0.50 0.61
C GLY A 163 1.65 0.62 1.89
N MET A 164 0.96 0.37 3.02
CA MET A 164 1.58 0.44 4.35
C MET A 164 1.16 -0.76 5.21
N PRO A 165 1.69 -1.98 4.92
CA PRO A 165 1.42 -3.17 5.73
C PRO A 165 2.19 -3.14 7.05
N ILE A 166 1.52 -3.46 8.17
CA ILE A 166 2.09 -3.47 9.52
C ILE A 166 1.95 -4.87 10.12
N CYS A 167 3.04 -5.42 10.67
CA CYS A 167 3.10 -6.73 11.33
C CYS A 167 2.46 -7.85 10.49
N GLY A 168 2.80 -7.93 9.21
CA GLY A 168 2.25 -8.92 8.30
C GLY A 168 3.31 -9.55 7.39
N GLY A 169 2.89 -10.52 6.60
CA GLY A 169 3.73 -11.21 5.62
C GLY A 169 3.03 -11.37 4.27
N GLY A 170 3.79 -11.74 3.25
CA GLY A 170 3.28 -11.90 1.89
C GLY A 170 4.04 -12.98 1.12
N ASP A 171 3.75 -13.10 -0.18
CA ASP A 171 4.45 -13.99 -1.08
C ASP A 171 5.71 -13.33 -1.65
N VAL A 172 6.88 -13.77 -1.18
CA VAL A 172 8.18 -13.24 -1.61
C VAL A 172 8.43 -13.38 -3.12
N ARG A 173 7.73 -14.30 -3.81
CA ARG A 173 7.83 -14.50 -5.25
C ARG A 173 7.21 -13.35 -6.06
N TYR A 174 6.35 -12.54 -5.42
CA TYR A 174 5.77 -11.34 -6.02
C TYR A 174 6.67 -10.10 -5.89
N ALA A 175 7.84 -10.22 -5.27
CA ALA A 175 8.80 -9.13 -5.07
C ALA A 175 9.11 -8.34 -6.36
N ARG A 176 9.20 -9.03 -7.51
CA ARG A 176 9.44 -8.40 -8.81
C ARG A 176 8.32 -7.44 -9.25
N LEU A 177 7.07 -7.71 -8.87
CA LEU A 177 5.93 -6.81 -9.12
C LEU A 177 5.88 -5.72 -8.07
N LEU A 178 6.05 -6.08 -6.80
CA LEU A 178 5.98 -5.20 -5.65
C LEU A 178 7.06 -4.11 -5.65
N LYS A 179 8.25 -4.38 -6.20
CA LYS A 179 9.34 -3.38 -6.28
C LYS A 179 8.97 -2.07 -7.02
N ARG A 180 7.87 -2.10 -7.77
CA ARG A 180 7.36 -0.93 -8.51
C ARG A 180 6.42 -0.07 -7.70
N ILE A 181 5.99 -0.53 -6.52
CA ILE A 181 5.01 0.13 -5.68
C ILE A 181 5.74 0.75 -4.49
N PRO A 182 5.49 2.02 -4.14
CA PRO A 182 5.97 2.59 -2.89
C PRO A 182 5.37 1.84 -1.69
N ILE A 183 6.23 1.34 -0.81
CA ILE A 183 5.81 0.58 0.36
C ILE A 183 6.60 1.07 1.57
N ARG A 184 5.91 1.41 2.66
CA ARG A 184 6.48 1.45 4.01
C ARG A 184 5.93 0.30 4.82
N THR A 185 6.79 -0.46 5.48
CA THR A 185 6.36 -1.59 6.30
C THR A 185 7.04 -1.54 7.67
N PHE A 186 6.35 -2.06 8.67
CA PHE A 186 6.71 -1.93 10.08
C PHE A 186 6.50 -3.24 10.81
N HIS A 187 7.36 -3.54 11.80
CA HIS A 187 7.22 -4.74 12.63
C HIS A 187 7.94 -4.55 13.98
N GLY A 188 7.44 -5.19 15.03
CA GLY A 188 8.15 -5.29 16.30
C GLY A 188 9.15 -6.46 16.28
N SER A 189 10.37 -6.27 16.76
CA SER A 189 11.39 -7.34 16.70
C SER A 189 11.09 -8.51 17.67
N ALA A 190 10.29 -8.26 18.71
CA ALA A 190 9.83 -9.25 19.69
C ALA A 190 8.36 -9.67 19.49
N ASP A 191 7.84 -9.55 18.28
CA ASP A 191 6.46 -9.97 17.93
C ASP A 191 6.30 -11.49 18.10
N ASP A 192 5.42 -11.89 19.00
CA ASP A 192 5.12 -13.27 19.37
C ASP A 192 3.86 -13.83 18.67
N ALA A 193 3.08 -12.97 18.01
CA ALA A 193 1.88 -13.35 17.25
C ALA A 193 2.17 -13.58 15.76
N VAL A 194 2.91 -12.67 15.14
CA VAL A 194 3.37 -12.78 13.75
C VAL A 194 4.89 -12.69 13.74
N PRO A 195 5.59 -13.75 13.31
CA PRO A 195 7.06 -13.74 13.32
C PRO A 195 7.63 -12.58 12.49
N VAL A 196 8.50 -11.76 13.07
CA VAL A 196 9.14 -10.59 12.40
C VAL A 196 9.82 -10.98 11.07
N ARG A 197 10.26 -12.24 10.96
CA ARG A 197 10.81 -12.79 9.71
C ARG A 197 9.86 -12.66 8.51
N ALA A 198 8.54 -12.56 8.72
CA ALA A 198 7.55 -12.36 7.66
C ALA A 198 7.81 -11.04 6.91
N THR A 199 7.88 -9.93 7.62
CA THR A 199 8.20 -8.62 7.02
C THR A 199 9.65 -8.54 6.53
N ARG A 200 10.61 -9.08 7.30
CA ARG A 200 12.02 -9.13 6.88
C ARG A 200 12.21 -9.84 5.54
N ALA A 201 11.50 -10.97 5.33
CA ALA A 201 11.56 -11.73 4.09
C ALA A 201 11.01 -10.95 2.89
N MET A 202 9.87 -10.26 3.06
CA MET A 202 9.27 -9.40 2.03
C MET A 202 10.20 -8.24 1.66
N TYR A 203 10.72 -7.53 2.66
CA TYR A 203 11.66 -6.43 2.45
C TYR A 203 12.92 -6.91 1.70
N ALA A 204 13.56 -7.98 2.18
CA ALA A 204 14.77 -8.52 1.57
C ALA A 204 14.54 -9.00 0.12
N ALA A 205 13.39 -9.64 -0.15
CA ALA A 205 13.05 -10.09 -1.49
C ALA A 205 12.87 -8.92 -2.46
N ILE A 206 12.14 -7.88 -2.04
CA ILE A 206 11.91 -6.69 -2.87
C ILE A 206 13.22 -5.94 -3.11
N LYS A 207 14.09 -5.80 -2.10
CA LYS A 207 15.42 -5.17 -2.26
C LYS A 207 16.31 -5.97 -3.21
N ARG A 208 16.28 -7.31 -3.13
CA ARG A 208 17.04 -8.20 -4.04
C ARG A 208 16.60 -8.05 -5.49
N GLU A 209 15.32 -7.81 -5.74
CA GLU A 209 14.79 -7.50 -7.07
C GLU A 209 15.11 -6.07 -7.56
N GLY A 210 15.85 -5.26 -6.78
CA GLY A 210 16.20 -3.88 -7.09
C GLY A 210 15.08 -2.88 -6.75
N GLY A 211 14.22 -3.20 -5.76
CA GLY A 211 13.20 -2.27 -5.26
C GLY A 211 13.84 -1.12 -4.48
N GLU A 212 13.67 0.10 -4.96
CA GLU A 212 14.18 1.32 -4.32
C GLU A 212 13.12 1.98 -3.41
N ASN A 213 11.84 1.79 -3.72
CA ASN A 213 10.71 2.46 -3.08
C ASN A 213 10.10 1.66 -1.92
N ILE A 214 10.88 0.76 -1.29
CA ILE A 214 10.46 0.07 -0.07
C ILE A 214 11.32 0.53 1.12
N ASN A 215 10.64 0.91 2.21
CA ASN A 215 11.25 1.21 3.49
C ASN A 215 10.70 0.27 4.56
N TYR A 216 11.57 -0.22 5.41
CA TYR A 216 11.22 -1.07 6.55
C TYR A 216 11.73 -0.43 7.83
N THR A 217 10.85 -0.30 8.81
CA THR A 217 11.20 0.09 10.17
C THR A 217 10.90 -1.07 11.11
N GLU A 218 11.91 -1.53 11.81
CA GLU A 218 11.78 -2.52 12.86
C GLU A 218 11.88 -1.81 14.21
N PHE A 219 10.89 -2.03 15.06
CA PHE A 219 10.86 -1.48 16.42
C PHE A 219 11.51 -2.49 17.35
N GLU A 220 12.74 -2.20 17.77
CA GLU A 220 13.54 -3.09 18.60
C GLU A 220 12.89 -3.32 19.97
N GLY A 221 12.81 -4.59 20.38
CA GLY A 221 12.20 -5.00 21.66
C GLY A 221 10.68 -4.86 21.73
N CYS A 222 10.03 -4.34 20.68
CA CYS A 222 8.57 -4.19 20.65
C CYS A 222 7.88 -5.48 20.23
N GLY A 223 6.73 -5.77 20.86
CA GLY A 223 5.85 -6.88 20.51
C GLY A 223 4.95 -6.60 19.31
N HIS A 224 3.79 -7.26 19.26
CA HIS A 224 2.91 -7.25 18.10
C HIS A 224 2.26 -5.89 17.79
N ASN A 225 1.86 -5.12 18.80
CA ASN A 225 1.01 -3.93 18.65
C ASN A 225 1.76 -2.63 18.32
N VAL A 226 2.68 -2.64 17.34
CA VAL A 226 3.42 -1.43 16.94
C VAL A 226 2.60 -0.45 16.08
N TRP A 227 1.39 -0.80 15.67
CA TRP A 227 0.54 0.05 14.81
C TRP A 227 0.16 1.38 15.45
N ASP A 228 0.10 1.45 16.79
CA ASP A 228 -0.17 2.73 17.46
C ASP A 228 0.97 3.72 17.25
N MET A 229 2.22 3.27 17.32
CA MET A 229 3.39 4.08 16.99
C MET A 229 3.44 4.50 15.52
N VAL A 230 2.97 3.62 14.62
CA VAL A 230 2.99 3.88 13.18
C VAL A 230 1.91 4.89 12.79
N TYR A 231 0.67 4.70 13.25
CA TYR A 231 -0.47 5.54 12.87
C TYR A 231 -0.53 6.87 13.61
N SER A 232 0.08 6.98 14.79
CA SER A 232 0.25 8.26 15.48
C SER A 232 1.40 9.11 14.91
N ASN A 233 2.31 8.51 14.16
CA ASN A 233 3.40 9.25 13.52
C ASN A 233 2.91 9.89 12.21
N ARG A 234 2.74 11.22 12.25
CA ARG A 234 2.28 12.03 11.12
C ARG A 234 3.13 11.83 9.86
N GLU A 235 4.44 11.64 9.95
CA GLU A 235 5.31 11.44 8.80
C GLU A 235 4.95 10.19 7.97
N ASN A 236 4.41 9.14 8.62
CA ASN A 236 3.97 7.95 7.91
C ASN A 236 2.71 8.22 7.09
N ILE A 237 1.79 9.00 7.65
CA ILE A 237 0.54 9.36 7.00
C ILE A 237 0.82 10.32 5.83
N ASP A 238 1.62 11.37 6.07
CA ASP A 238 2.02 12.32 5.03
C ASP A 238 2.76 11.62 3.88
N TRP A 239 3.65 10.69 4.21
CA TRP A 239 4.34 9.91 3.19
C TRP A 239 3.36 9.10 2.35
N LEU A 240 2.38 8.40 2.98
CA LEU A 240 1.40 7.60 2.26
C LEU A 240 0.61 8.46 1.26
N TYR A 241 0.12 9.61 1.71
CA TYR A 241 -0.67 10.53 0.90
C TYR A 241 0.14 11.36 -0.10
N SER A 242 1.46 11.42 0.03
CA SER A 242 2.36 12.05 -0.95
C SER A 242 2.59 11.18 -2.20
N GLN A 243 2.20 9.90 -2.18
CA GLN A 243 2.42 9.00 -3.30
C GLN A 243 1.35 9.16 -4.38
N ASN A 244 1.79 9.14 -5.66
CA ASN A 244 0.89 9.29 -6.81
C ASN A 244 1.29 8.32 -7.93
N ARG A 245 0.33 7.60 -8.48
CA ARG A 245 0.58 6.63 -9.57
C ARG A 245 0.97 7.30 -10.88
N LYS A 246 0.38 8.44 -11.20
CA LYS A 246 0.69 9.21 -12.41
C LYS A 246 2.15 9.63 -12.41
N ASP A 247 2.62 10.22 -11.31
CA ASP A 247 4.03 10.67 -11.18
C ASP A 247 4.99 9.48 -11.32
N ARG A 248 4.64 8.33 -10.74
CA ARG A 248 5.41 7.09 -10.87
C ARG A 248 5.48 6.60 -12.31
N ARG A 249 4.35 6.61 -13.06
CA ARG A 249 4.33 6.24 -14.48
C ARG A 249 5.19 7.17 -15.32
N GLU A 250 5.02 8.47 -15.15
CA GLU A 250 5.81 9.49 -15.86
C GLU A 250 7.31 9.39 -15.56
N ALA A 251 7.68 9.12 -14.30
CA ALA A 251 9.07 8.90 -13.92
C ALA A 251 9.65 7.64 -14.59
N ALA A 252 8.89 6.55 -14.64
CA ALA A 252 9.30 5.32 -15.32
C ALA A 252 9.46 5.52 -16.83
N GLU A 253 8.56 6.23 -17.46
CA GLU A 253 8.67 6.57 -18.89
C GLU A 253 9.88 7.45 -19.19
N ARG A 254 10.13 8.46 -18.35
CA ARG A 254 11.33 9.31 -18.45
C ARG A 254 12.62 8.49 -18.34
N ARG A 255 12.69 7.58 -17.34
CA ARG A 255 13.85 6.67 -17.17
C ARG A 255 14.05 5.77 -18.39
N ALA A 256 12.97 5.17 -18.91
CA ALA A 256 13.02 4.32 -20.10
C ALA A 256 13.52 5.08 -21.35
N LYS A 257 13.05 6.31 -21.57
CA LYS A 257 13.52 7.18 -22.64
C LYS A 257 15.01 7.50 -22.49
N MET A 258 15.44 7.88 -21.29
CA MET A 258 16.87 8.17 -21.03
C MET A 258 17.76 6.95 -21.28
N GLN A 259 17.33 5.78 -20.83
CA GLN A 259 18.07 4.53 -21.06
C GLN A 259 18.16 4.19 -22.55
N LYS A 260 17.08 4.40 -23.31
CA LYS A 260 17.06 4.23 -24.76
C LYS A 260 18.04 5.17 -25.45
N TYR A 261 18.05 6.46 -25.09
CA TYR A 261 19.02 7.41 -25.64
C TYR A 261 20.46 7.06 -25.30
N ALA A 262 20.74 6.62 -24.06
CA ALA A 262 22.08 6.17 -23.68
C ALA A 262 22.56 4.95 -24.51
N THR A 263 21.65 4.00 -24.78
CA THR A 263 21.95 2.82 -25.60
C THR A 263 22.21 3.20 -27.05
N TYR A 264 21.39 4.08 -27.65
CA TYR A 264 21.61 4.52 -29.02
C TYR A 264 22.82 5.45 -29.16
N GLY A 265 23.08 6.33 -28.19
CA GLY A 265 24.27 7.17 -28.14
C GLY A 265 25.55 6.33 -28.03
N GLY A 266 25.54 5.29 -27.21
CA GLY A 266 26.64 4.33 -27.13
C GLY A 266 26.91 3.57 -28.44
N ILE A 267 25.86 3.15 -29.14
CA ILE A 267 25.99 2.50 -30.46
C ILE A 267 26.54 3.48 -31.50
N GLY A 268 26.13 4.74 -31.50
CA GLY A 268 26.64 5.80 -32.38
C GLY A 268 28.12 6.04 -32.17
N ILE A 269 28.60 6.09 -30.93
CA ILE A 269 30.02 6.25 -30.59
C ILE A 269 30.85 5.04 -31.04
N LEU A 270 30.35 3.81 -30.81
CA LEU A 270 31.01 2.58 -31.25
C LEU A 270 31.08 2.48 -32.79
N ALA A 271 30.02 2.87 -33.50
CA ALA A 271 30.01 2.91 -34.96
C ALA A 271 31.01 3.95 -35.53
N ALA A 272 31.10 5.13 -34.93
CA ALA A 272 32.07 6.14 -35.30
C ALA A 272 33.53 5.69 -35.06
N ALA A 273 33.79 5.01 -33.92
CA ALA A 273 35.10 4.44 -33.63
C ALA A 273 35.49 3.33 -34.62
N ALA A 274 34.54 2.46 -35.01
CA ALA A 274 34.79 1.41 -36.00
C ALA A 274 35.11 1.95 -37.38
N VAL A 275 34.44 3.04 -37.83
CA VAL A 275 34.72 3.74 -39.09
C VAL A 275 36.11 4.38 -39.08
N LEU A 276 36.50 4.99 -37.96
CA LEU A 276 37.86 5.57 -37.82
C LEU A 276 38.96 4.51 -37.84
N ILE A 277 38.76 3.33 -37.24
CA ILE A 277 39.69 2.22 -37.25
C ILE A 277 39.83 1.66 -38.69
N LEU A 278 38.74 1.50 -39.41
CA LEU A 278 38.73 0.99 -40.78
C LEU A 278 39.37 1.96 -41.78
N SER A 279 39.14 3.29 -41.58
CA SER A 279 39.77 4.32 -42.44
C SER A 279 41.27 4.50 -42.18
N GLY A 280 41.72 4.29 -40.91
CA GLY A 280 43.14 4.34 -40.56
C GLY A 280 43.97 3.21 -41.14
N LYS A 281 43.38 2.01 -41.38
CA LYS A 281 44.07 0.87 -42.00
C LYS A 281 44.27 1.02 -43.52
N LYS A 282 43.49 1.90 -44.23
CA LYS A 282 43.68 2.16 -45.66
C LYS A 282 44.83 3.13 -45.96
N LYS A 283 45.34 3.90 -45.00
CA LYS A 283 46.45 4.84 -45.18
C LYS A 283 47.83 4.25 -44.91
N ARG A 284 47.95 2.98 -44.54
CA ARG A 284 49.25 2.30 -44.30
C ARG A 284 49.66 1.32 -45.39
N LYS A 285 48.98 1.33 -46.55
CA LYS A 285 49.40 0.52 -47.75
C LYS A 285 49.51 1.51 -48.95
N LYS A 286 50.46 2.41 -48.90
CA LYS A 286 51.07 3.07 -50.06
C LYS A 286 52.54 3.40 -49.72
#